data_1c31ba8c7f3e65c81039646aa0833c2e
#
_entry.id   1c31ba8c7f3e65c81039646aa0833c2e
#
_cell.length_a   1.000
_cell.length_b   1.000
_cell.length_c   1.000
_cell.angle_alpha   90.00
_cell.angle_beta   90.00
_cell.angle_gamma   90.00
#
_symmetry.space_group_name_H-M   'P 1'
#
loop_
_entity.id
_entity.type
_entity.pdbx_description
1 polymer ?
#
loop_
_entity_poly.entity_id
_entity_poly.type
_entity_poly.pdbx_seq_one_letter_code
_entity_poly.pdbx_strand_id
1 'polypeptide(L)'
;VLAMLADTVTAAARVPAVRSITVVTPDPAEAGVAALATELGVRVLADPTPAGHADPLNNAIRTAAGALGGATPNLAALQGDLPALHADELAQAITAARVYPRSFVADRHGTGTSALFAFGVPLDPRFGANSAVSHRDSGAIELTEAWPGLRCDIDTPDDLDTARRLDLGEATRRAIAAVDISVTKGR
;
A
#
# COMPACT_ATOMS: atom_id res chain seq x y z
N VAL A 1 -8.93 -0.28 9.31
CA VAL A 1 -7.94 -0.96 8.47
C VAL A 1 -8.56 -1.47 7.16
N LEU A 2 -9.55 -2.39 7.18
CA LEU A 2 -10.13 -2.97 5.96
C LEU A 2 -10.70 -1.93 4.97
N ALA A 3 -11.38 -0.90 5.46
CA ALA A 3 -11.92 0.16 4.62
C ALA A 3 -10.81 0.96 3.90
N MET A 4 -9.69 1.22 4.58
CA MET A 4 -8.53 1.88 3.97
C MET A 4 -7.89 1.00 2.89
N LEU A 5 -7.75 -0.31 3.17
CA LEU A 5 -7.29 -1.27 2.16
C LEU A 5 -8.20 -1.30 0.93
N ALA A 6 -9.52 -1.27 1.13
CA ALA A 6 -10.48 -1.23 0.03
C ALA A 6 -10.30 0.01 -0.85
N ASP A 7 -10.10 1.18 -0.26
CA ASP A 7 -9.86 2.42 -1.00
C ASP A 7 -8.50 2.38 -1.74
N THR A 8 -7.43 1.92 -1.08
CA THR A 8 -6.11 1.77 -1.70
C THR A 8 -6.15 0.83 -2.91
N VAL A 9 -6.77 -0.34 -2.76
CA VAL A 9 -6.92 -1.32 -3.84
C VAL A 9 -7.80 -0.79 -4.97
N THR A 10 -8.89 -0.09 -4.63
CA THR A 10 -9.78 0.54 -5.62
C THR A 10 -9.05 1.58 -6.45
N ALA A 11 -8.24 2.43 -5.82
CA ALA A 11 -7.43 3.42 -6.52
C ALA A 11 -6.40 2.73 -7.45
N ALA A 12 -5.69 1.72 -6.94
CA ALA A 12 -4.70 0.98 -7.70
C ALA A 12 -5.33 0.23 -8.91
N ALA A 13 -6.52 -0.35 -8.75
CA ALA A 13 -7.21 -1.06 -9.82
C ALA A 13 -7.63 -0.15 -10.99
N ARG A 14 -7.76 1.16 -10.76
CA ARG A 14 -8.10 2.14 -11.80
C ARG A 14 -6.89 2.59 -12.64
N VAL A 15 -5.68 2.20 -12.25
CA VAL A 15 -4.45 2.59 -12.96
C VAL A 15 -4.22 1.65 -14.14
N PRO A 16 -4.24 2.10 -15.40
CA PRO A 16 -4.13 1.21 -16.58
C PRO A 16 -2.80 0.43 -16.65
N ALA A 17 -1.75 0.92 -16.00
CA ALA A 17 -0.46 0.25 -15.94
C ALA A 17 -0.44 -0.93 -14.95
N VAL A 18 -1.38 -1.00 -14.02
CA VAL A 18 -1.52 -2.09 -13.05
C VAL A 18 -2.27 -3.25 -13.72
N ARG A 19 -1.59 -4.37 -13.87
CA ARG A 19 -2.14 -5.57 -14.54
C ARG A 19 -2.82 -6.52 -13.57
N SER A 20 -2.35 -6.59 -12.35
CA SER A 20 -2.90 -7.43 -11.30
C SER A 20 -2.54 -6.86 -9.95
N ILE A 21 -3.39 -7.12 -8.97
CA ILE A 21 -3.18 -6.74 -7.57
C ILE A 21 -3.20 -8.01 -6.75
N THR A 22 -2.28 -8.10 -5.80
CA THR A 22 -2.21 -9.19 -4.84
C THR A 22 -2.18 -8.59 -3.44
N VAL A 23 -3.15 -8.97 -2.62
CA VAL A 23 -3.21 -8.62 -1.20
C VAL A 23 -2.59 -9.77 -0.41
N VAL A 24 -1.62 -9.46 0.44
CA VAL A 24 -1.02 -10.41 1.37
C VAL A 24 -1.57 -10.12 2.76
N THR A 25 -2.15 -11.13 3.40
CA THR A 25 -2.84 -10.97 4.69
C THR A 25 -2.64 -12.20 5.57
N PRO A 26 -2.58 -12.04 6.90
CA PRO A 26 -2.57 -13.19 7.82
C PRO A 26 -3.86 -14.01 7.76
N ASP A 27 -4.99 -13.38 7.45
CA ASP A 27 -6.30 -14.05 7.35
C ASP A 27 -6.95 -13.81 5.98
N PRO A 28 -6.65 -14.65 4.98
CA PRO A 28 -7.26 -14.56 3.66
C PRO A 28 -8.76 -14.95 3.65
N ALA A 29 -9.25 -15.58 4.70
CA ALA A 29 -10.64 -15.99 4.84
C ALA A 29 -11.51 -14.91 5.51
N GLU A 30 -10.92 -13.81 6.00
CA GLU A 30 -11.69 -12.69 6.54
C GLU A 30 -12.72 -12.22 5.49
N ALA A 31 -13.99 -12.15 5.91
CA ALA A 31 -15.11 -11.90 5.01
C ALA A 31 -14.95 -10.62 4.18
N GLY A 32 -14.37 -9.57 4.77
CA GLY A 32 -14.12 -8.31 4.07
C GLY A 32 -13.03 -8.41 3.03
N VAL A 33 -11.96 -9.18 3.29
CA VAL A 33 -10.90 -9.46 2.32
C VAL A 33 -11.43 -10.31 1.16
N ALA A 34 -12.23 -11.33 1.47
CA ALA A 34 -12.85 -12.19 0.46
C ALA A 34 -13.84 -11.41 -0.43
N ALA A 35 -14.62 -10.49 0.14
CA ALA A 35 -15.50 -9.59 -0.60
C ALA A 35 -14.70 -8.69 -1.55
N LEU A 36 -13.66 -8.04 -1.06
CA LEU A 36 -12.76 -7.20 -1.84
C LEU A 36 -12.12 -7.97 -3.01
N ALA A 37 -11.68 -9.21 -2.75
CA ALA A 37 -11.12 -10.09 -3.78
C ALA A 37 -12.13 -10.37 -4.90
N THR A 38 -13.38 -10.63 -4.52
CA THR A 38 -14.45 -10.92 -5.48
C THR A 38 -14.87 -9.68 -6.28
N GLU A 39 -15.04 -8.53 -5.61
CA GLU A 39 -15.54 -7.30 -6.24
C GLU A 39 -14.52 -6.66 -7.19
N LEU A 40 -13.25 -6.69 -6.83
CA LEU A 40 -12.17 -6.05 -7.59
C LEU A 40 -11.29 -7.02 -8.39
N GLY A 41 -11.57 -8.33 -8.31
CA GLY A 41 -10.79 -9.34 -9.02
C GLY A 41 -9.34 -9.43 -8.57
N VAL A 42 -9.04 -9.09 -7.30
CA VAL A 42 -7.68 -9.13 -6.77
C VAL A 42 -7.33 -10.53 -6.26
N ARG A 43 -6.06 -10.90 -6.34
CA ARG A 43 -5.55 -12.12 -5.73
C ARG A 43 -5.35 -11.90 -4.24
N VAL A 44 -5.68 -12.87 -3.42
CA VAL A 44 -5.35 -12.89 -2.00
C VAL A 44 -4.37 -14.01 -1.73
N LEU A 45 -3.29 -13.73 -1.01
CA LEU A 45 -2.33 -14.69 -0.54
C LEU A 45 -2.28 -14.68 0.99
N ALA A 46 -2.27 -15.87 1.59
CA ALA A 46 -1.95 -15.99 3.00
C ALA A 46 -0.51 -15.52 3.25
N ASP A 47 -0.31 -14.77 4.32
CA ASP A 47 1.03 -14.40 4.76
C ASP A 47 1.81 -15.68 5.09
N PRO A 48 2.89 -16.00 4.35
CA PRO A 48 3.65 -17.22 4.56
C PRO A 48 4.65 -17.10 5.71
N THR A 49 4.67 -15.98 6.41
CA THR A 49 5.70 -15.68 7.41
C THR A 49 5.51 -16.53 8.66
N PRO A 50 6.51 -17.31 9.08
CA PRO A 50 6.43 -18.08 10.32
C PRO A 50 6.25 -17.17 11.55
N ALA A 51 5.53 -17.67 12.55
CA ALA A 51 5.42 -16.99 13.82
C ALA A 51 6.81 -16.73 14.44
N GLY A 52 7.03 -15.49 14.94
CA GLY A 52 8.31 -15.12 15.52
C GLY A 52 9.41 -14.76 14.53
N HIS A 53 9.11 -14.63 13.24
CA HIS A 53 10.07 -14.15 12.25
C HIS A 53 10.56 -12.74 12.62
N ALA A 54 11.87 -12.49 12.51
CA ALA A 54 12.48 -11.23 12.91
C ALA A 54 12.05 -10.03 12.03
N ASP A 55 11.67 -10.29 10.79
CA ASP A 55 11.28 -9.28 9.80
C ASP A 55 10.06 -9.79 9.01
N PRO A 56 8.85 -9.82 9.64
CA PRO A 56 7.69 -10.47 9.05
C PRO A 56 7.18 -9.76 7.80
N LEU A 57 7.07 -8.43 7.82
CA LEU A 57 6.52 -7.66 6.71
C LEU A 57 7.35 -7.82 5.42
N ASN A 58 8.66 -7.64 5.52
CA ASN A 58 9.52 -7.76 4.34
C ASN A 58 9.63 -9.20 3.86
N ASN A 59 9.51 -10.19 4.77
CA ASN A 59 9.43 -11.60 4.38
C ASN A 59 8.16 -11.89 3.58
N ALA A 60 7.00 -11.40 4.04
CA ALA A 60 5.73 -11.55 3.34
C ALA A 60 5.80 -10.96 1.93
N ILE A 61 6.31 -9.74 1.80
CA ILE A 61 6.46 -9.05 0.51
C ILE A 61 7.42 -9.81 -0.43
N ARG A 62 8.59 -10.24 0.06
CA ARG A 62 9.56 -11.01 -0.75
C ARG A 62 8.97 -12.33 -1.24
N THR A 63 8.28 -13.05 -0.37
CA THR A 63 7.68 -14.34 -0.73
C THR A 63 6.53 -14.17 -1.72
N ALA A 64 5.67 -13.15 -1.51
CA ALA A 64 4.61 -12.82 -2.46
C ALA A 64 5.19 -12.43 -3.83
N ALA A 65 6.22 -11.60 -3.86
CA ALA A 65 6.91 -11.22 -5.10
C ALA A 65 7.45 -12.44 -5.86
N GLY A 66 8.05 -13.39 -5.14
CA GLY A 66 8.53 -14.65 -5.72
C GLY A 66 7.40 -15.54 -6.27
N ALA A 67 6.24 -15.54 -5.65
CA ALA A 67 5.06 -16.31 -6.08
C ALA A 67 4.35 -15.73 -7.32
N LEU A 68 4.60 -14.47 -7.67
CA LEU A 68 3.97 -13.83 -8.85
C LEU A 68 4.53 -14.30 -10.19
N GLY A 69 5.63 -15.05 -10.18
CA GLY A 69 6.19 -15.68 -11.37
C GLY A 69 6.96 -14.73 -12.29
N GLY A 70 7.83 -15.32 -13.12
CA GLY A 70 8.70 -14.58 -14.03
C GLY A 70 10.10 -14.30 -13.46
N ALA A 71 11.10 -14.20 -14.33
CA ALA A 71 12.50 -14.03 -13.89
C ALA A 71 12.71 -12.69 -13.16
N THR A 72 12.04 -11.63 -13.59
CA THR A 72 12.11 -10.28 -12.98
C THR A 72 10.85 -9.48 -13.35
N PRO A 73 9.71 -9.69 -12.67
CA PRO A 73 8.50 -8.93 -12.96
C PRO A 73 8.68 -7.45 -12.58
N ASN A 74 7.93 -6.57 -13.24
CA ASN A 74 7.79 -5.19 -12.79
C ASN A 74 6.79 -5.18 -11.63
N LEU A 75 7.22 -4.74 -10.45
CA LEU A 75 6.45 -4.81 -9.22
C LEU A 75 6.36 -3.46 -8.53
N ALA A 76 5.25 -3.26 -7.86
CA ALA A 76 5.08 -2.23 -6.85
C ALA A 76 4.57 -2.87 -5.56
N ALA A 77 5.17 -2.54 -4.43
CA ALA A 77 4.62 -2.81 -3.11
C ALA A 77 4.08 -1.50 -2.53
N LEU A 78 2.81 -1.50 -2.14
CA LEU A 78 2.12 -0.37 -1.53
C LEU A 78 1.75 -0.71 -0.09
N GLN A 79 1.79 0.27 0.80
CA GLN A 79 1.08 0.19 2.06
C GLN A 79 -0.43 0.04 1.81
N GLY A 80 -1.12 -0.73 2.65
CA GLY A 80 -2.55 -1.00 2.47
C GLY A 80 -3.47 0.05 3.10
N ASP A 81 -2.93 1.07 3.71
CA ASP A 81 -3.61 2.09 4.50
C ASP A 81 -3.44 3.51 3.91
N LEU A 82 -3.59 3.61 2.60
CA LEU A 82 -3.54 4.84 1.82
C LEU A 82 -4.96 5.27 1.40
N PRO A 83 -5.86 5.64 2.32
CA PRO A 83 -7.28 5.87 2.00
C PRO A 83 -7.53 7.12 1.15
N ALA A 84 -6.55 8.01 1.03
CA ALA A 84 -6.61 9.19 0.19
C ALA A 84 -5.83 9.05 -1.13
N LEU A 85 -5.39 7.82 -1.48
CA LEU A 85 -4.68 7.57 -2.72
C LEU A 85 -5.57 7.84 -3.93
N HIS A 86 -5.09 8.67 -4.85
CA HIS A 86 -5.70 8.90 -6.16
C HIS A 86 -5.02 8.05 -7.24
N ALA A 87 -5.81 7.49 -8.15
CA ALA A 87 -5.28 6.70 -9.27
C ALA A 87 -4.26 7.46 -10.13
N ASP A 88 -4.48 8.76 -10.33
CA ASP A 88 -3.60 9.62 -11.11
C ASP A 88 -2.23 9.80 -10.43
N GLU A 89 -2.18 9.91 -9.09
CA GLU A 89 -0.92 9.98 -8.35
C GLU A 89 -0.11 8.69 -8.51
N LEU A 90 -0.76 7.55 -8.37
CA LEU A 90 -0.10 6.25 -8.55
C LEU A 90 0.34 6.05 -10.01
N ALA A 91 -0.44 6.48 -10.99
CA ALA A 91 -0.06 6.41 -12.40
C ALA A 91 1.18 7.27 -12.70
N GLN A 92 1.24 8.47 -12.13
CA GLN A 92 2.40 9.37 -12.24
C GLN A 92 3.63 8.77 -11.55
N ALA A 93 3.46 8.22 -10.33
CA ALA A 93 4.54 7.58 -9.59
C ALA A 93 5.11 6.37 -10.34
N ILE A 94 4.25 5.51 -10.91
CA ILE A 94 4.68 4.39 -11.77
C ILE A 94 5.45 4.90 -12.99
N THR A 95 5.00 5.99 -13.59
CA THR A 95 5.67 6.59 -14.77
C THR A 95 7.05 7.11 -14.41
N ALA A 96 7.18 7.84 -13.30
CA ALA A 96 8.46 8.34 -12.79
C ALA A 96 9.40 7.19 -12.39
N ALA A 97 8.85 6.14 -11.78
CA ALA A 97 9.61 4.99 -11.31
C ALA A 97 10.28 4.18 -12.44
N ARG A 98 9.68 4.15 -13.64
CA ARG A 98 10.14 3.29 -14.76
C ARG A 98 11.53 3.57 -15.27
N VAL A 99 12.09 4.75 -15.00
CA VAL A 99 13.44 5.12 -15.42
C VAL A 99 14.54 4.61 -14.49
N TYR A 100 14.14 4.01 -13.36
CA TYR A 100 15.05 3.47 -12.36
C TYR A 100 14.81 1.96 -12.17
N PRO A 101 15.88 1.17 -11.92
CA PRO A 101 15.70 -0.23 -11.55
C PRO A 101 14.87 -0.40 -10.27
N ARG A 102 15.15 0.43 -9.24
CA ARG A 102 14.36 0.52 -8.01
C ARG A 102 14.18 1.97 -7.58
N SER A 103 12.98 2.29 -7.12
CA SER A 103 12.65 3.59 -6.57
C SER A 103 11.57 3.45 -5.50
N PHE A 104 11.41 4.46 -4.67
CA PHE A 104 10.42 4.47 -3.62
C PHE A 104 9.81 5.86 -3.42
N VAL A 105 8.64 5.89 -2.81
CA VAL A 105 7.97 7.11 -2.33
C VAL A 105 7.97 7.05 -0.80
N ALA A 106 8.58 8.06 -0.18
CA ALA A 106 8.54 8.19 1.28
C ALA A 106 7.12 8.59 1.74
N ASP A 107 6.79 8.26 2.99
CA ASP A 107 5.59 8.74 3.66
C ASP A 107 5.58 10.28 3.76
N ARG A 108 4.48 10.85 4.28
CA ARG A 108 4.35 12.31 4.46
C ARG A 108 5.35 12.90 5.44
N HIS A 109 5.92 12.08 6.35
CA HIS A 109 6.92 12.47 7.32
C HIS A 109 8.36 12.35 6.80
N GLY A 110 8.55 11.68 5.66
CA GLY A 110 9.85 11.44 5.05
C GLY A 110 10.69 10.38 5.77
N THR A 111 10.11 9.61 6.68
CA THR A 111 10.79 8.58 7.49
C THR A 111 10.42 7.17 7.10
N GLY A 112 9.17 6.93 6.77
CA GLY A 112 8.65 5.66 6.27
C GLY A 112 8.64 5.60 4.75
N THR A 113 8.03 4.54 4.22
CA THR A 113 7.87 4.30 2.78
C THR A 113 6.45 3.86 2.49
N SER A 114 5.74 4.62 1.68
CA SER A 114 4.37 4.31 1.26
C SER A 114 4.32 3.40 0.03
N ALA A 115 5.32 3.52 -0.86
CA ALA A 115 5.42 2.72 -2.08
C ALA A 115 6.87 2.38 -2.43
N LEU A 116 7.10 1.15 -2.89
CA LEU A 116 8.38 0.67 -3.41
C LEU A 116 8.16 0.07 -4.80
N PHE A 117 8.98 0.47 -5.77
CA PHE A 117 8.89 0.02 -7.16
C PHE A 117 10.17 -0.69 -7.59
N ALA A 118 10.02 -1.74 -8.41
CA ALA A 118 11.13 -2.44 -9.05
C ALA A 118 10.78 -2.78 -10.50
N PHE A 119 11.69 -2.50 -11.41
CA PHE A 119 11.56 -2.73 -12.84
C PHE A 119 12.74 -3.56 -13.34
N GLY A 120 12.47 -4.83 -13.69
CA GLY A 120 13.49 -5.74 -14.20
C GLY A 120 14.53 -6.19 -13.15
N VAL A 121 14.31 -5.92 -11.87
CA VAL A 121 15.17 -6.31 -10.74
C VAL A 121 14.32 -6.78 -9.56
N PRO A 122 14.88 -7.51 -8.57
CA PRO A 122 14.17 -7.85 -7.34
C PRO A 122 13.72 -6.61 -6.56
N LEU A 123 12.56 -6.72 -5.89
CA LEU A 123 11.96 -5.62 -5.13
C LEU A 123 12.83 -5.15 -3.95
N ASP A 124 13.50 -6.06 -3.25
CA ASP A 124 14.36 -5.81 -2.07
C ASP A 124 13.67 -4.92 -1.00
N PRO A 125 12.55 -5.36 -0.43
CA PRO A 125 11.78 -4.55 0.52
C PRO A 125 12.54 -4.39 1.84
N ARG A 126 12.49 -3.17 2.39
CA ARG A 126 13.10 -2.75 3.65
C ARG A 126 12.14 -1.86 4.45
N PHE A 127 10.85 -2.24 4.46
CA PHE A 127 9.83 -1.57 5.24
C PHE A 127 10.07 -1.72 6.74
N GLY A 128 9.54 -0.79 7.52
CA GLY A 128 9.68 -0.71 8.97
C GLY A 128 10.19 0.67 9.40
N ALA A 129 10.64 0.79 10.64
CA ALA A 129 11.13 2.05 11.18
C ALA A 129 12.28 2.62 10.33
N ASN A 130 12.20 3.92 9.97
CA ASN A 130 13.16 4.61 9.12
C ASN A 130 13.37 3.95 7.73
N SER A 131 12.33 3.32 7.18
CA SER A 131 12.41 2.58 5.91
C SER A 131 12.84 3.45 4.74
N ALA A 132 12.56 4.75 4.73
CA ALA A 132 13.05 5.67 3.70
C ALA A 132 14.58 5.70 3.64
N VAL A 133 15.24 5.75 4.79
CA VAL A 133 16.71 5.67 4.88
C VAL A 133 17.19 4.30 4.40
N SER A 134 16.56 3.23 4.89
CA SER A 134 16.94 1.85 4.53
C SER A 134 16.80 1.56 3.03
N HIS A 135 15.74 2.07 2.38
CA HIS A 135 15.58 1.95 0.93
C HIS A 135 16.62 2.78 0.18
N ARG A 136 16.90 4.01 0.61
CA ARG A 136 17.94 4.86 0.01
C ARG A 136 19.32 4.19 0.10
N ASP A 137 19.67 3.66 1.27
CA ASP A 137 20.95 2.96 1.48
C ASP A 137 21.06 1.66 0.67
N SER A 138 19.92 1.06 0.29
CA SER A 138 19.90 -0.10 -0.63
C SER A 138 20.11 0.27 -2.10
N GLY A 139 20.24 1.56 -2.42
CA GLY A 139 20.37 2.07 -3.77
C GLY A 139 19.05 2.31 -4.51
N ALA A 140 17.91 2.27 -3.82
CA ALA A 140 16.64 2.70 -4.41
C ALA A 140 16.58 4.23 -4.47
N ILE A 141 16.07 4.76 -5.58
CA ILE A 141 15.95 6.21 -5.82
C ILE A 141 14.66 6.73 -5.18
N GLU A 142 14.76 7.77 -4.37
CA GLU A 142 13.58 8.43 -3.82
C GLU A 142 12.92 9.30 -4.90
N LEU A 143 11.61 9.08 -5.10
CA LEU A 143 10.76 9.91 -5.95
C LEU A 143 10.18 11.03 -5.07
N THR A 144 10.43 12.28 -5.43
CA THR A 144 10.16 13.45 -4.55
C THR A 144 8.96 14.29 -4.99
N GLU A 145 8.29 13.90 -6.06
CA GLU A 145 7.12 14.60 -6.59
C GLU A 145 5.97 14.67 -5.57
N ALA A 146 5.10 15.65 -5.77
CA ALA A 146 3.98 15.92 -4.86
C ALA A 146 2.80 14.99 -5.16
N TRP A 147 2.74 13.87 -4.44
CA TRP A 147 1.62 12.91 -4.43
C TRP A 147 1.08 12.78 -3.01
N PRO A 148 0.31 13.77 -2.53
CA PRO A 148 -0.08 13.82 -1.12
C PRO A 148 -0.89 12.61 -0.66
N GLY A 149 -1.78 12.07 -1.49
CA GLY A 149 -2.56 10.88 -1.16
C GLY A 149 -1.71 9.60 -1.14
N LEU A 150 -0.74 9.47 -2.04
CA LEU A 150 0.20 8.33 -2.06
C LEU A 150 1.17 8.35 -0.88
N ARG A 151 1.41 9.50 -0.25
CA ARG A 151 2.32 9.66 0.90
C ARG A 151 1.61 9.59 2.25
N CYS A 152 0.28 9.53 2.28
CA CYS A 152 -0.53 9.65 3.49
C CYS A 152 -1.05 8.29 3.94
N ASP A 153 -0.15 7.44 4.44
CA ASP A 153 -0.47 6.26 5.23
C ASP A 153 -0.99 6.66 6.62
N ILE A 154 -1.83 5.82 7.21
CA ILE A 154 -2.54 6.15 8.44
C ILE A 154 -1.97 5.36 9.60
N ASP A 155 -1.00 5.95 10.29
CA ASP A 155 -0.40 5.42 11.51
C ASP A 155 -0.97 6.08 12.78
N THR A 156 -1.40 7.34 12.65
CA THR A 156 -1.87 8.15 13.78
C THR A 156 -3.19 8.84 13.49
N PRO A 157 -3.91 9.35 14.52
CA PRO A 157 -5.09 10.18 14.33
C PRO A 157 -4.82 11.44 13.48
N ASP A 158 -3.63 12.04 13.57
CA ASP A 158 -3.25 13.22 12.79
C ASP A 158 -3.10 12.89 11.29
N ASP A 159 -2.65 11.67 10.96
CA ASP A 159 -2.63 11.19 9.57
C ASP A 159 -4.05 11.07 9.02
N LEU A 160 -4.99 10.55 9.82
CA LEU A 160 -6.39 10.46 9.41
C LEU A 160 -7.00 11.85 9.18
N ASP A 161 -6.70 12.83 10.04
CA ASP A 161 -7.16 14.20 9.85
C ASP A 161 -6.54 14.86 8.62
N THR A 162 -5.30 14.50 8.30
CA THR A 162 -4.66 14.93 7.05
C THR A 162 -5.31 14.27 5.84
N ALA A 163 -5.53 12.96 5.87
CA ALA A 163 -6.18 12.23 4.79
C ALA A 163 -7.61 12.73 4.52
N ARG A 164 -8.35 13.14 5.55
CA ARG A 164 -9.68 13.79 5.40
C ARG A 164 -9.63 15.05 4.55
N ARG A 165 -8.53 15.82 4.62
CA ARG A 165 -8.35 17.04 3.80
C ARG A 165 -7.91 16.75 2.37
N LEU A 166 -7.45 15.51 2.10
CA LEU A 166 -6.99 15.04 0.79
C LEU A 166 -8.07 14.29 -0.02
N ASP A 167 -9.30 14.23 0.46
CA ASP A 167 -10.41 13.48 -0.11
C ASP A 167 -10.28 11.96 0.03
N LEU A 168 -10.77 11.45 1.15
CA LEU A 168 -10.80 10.01 1.44
C LEU A 168 -11.63 9.22 0.42
N GLY A 169 -11.23 7.99 0.18
CA GLY A 169 -12.03 7.03 -0.53
C GLY A 169 -13.36 6.70 0.14
N GLU A 170 -14.26 6.13 -0.61
CA GLU A 170 -15.66 5.91 -0.21
C GLU A 170 -15.79 4.94 0.96
N ALA A 171 -14.98 3.86 0.97
CA ALA A 171 -15.08 2.84 2.03
C ALA A 171 -14.65 3.42 3.38
N THR A 172 -13.57 4.21 3.42
CA THR A 172 -13.10 4.86 4.66
C THR A 172 -14.07 5.94 5.12
N ARG A 173 -14.62 6.77 4.23
CA ARG A 173 -15.66 7.75 4.59
C ARG A 173 -16.86 7.10 5.24
N ARG A 174 -17.37 5.99 4.68
CA ARG A 174 -18.49 5.23 5.25
C ARG A 174 -18.15 4.64 6.63
N ALA A 175 -16.96 4.08 6.77
CA ALA A 175 -16.53 3.49 8.03
C ALA A 175 -16.45 4.55 9.14
N ILE A 176 -15.92 5.74 8.87
CA ILE A 176 -15.86 6.86 9.81
C ILE A 176 -17.28 7.31 10.20
N ALA A 177 -18.15 7.53 9.23
CA ALA A 177 -19.53 7.96 9.48
C ALA A 177 -20.31 6.96 10.35
N ALA A 178 -20.07 5.66 10.16
CA ALA A 178 -20.71 4.62 10.98
C ALA A 178 -20.25 4.66 12.44
N VAL A 179 -18.97 4.98 12.70
CA VAL A 179 -18.42 5.14 14.06
C VAL A 179 -19.02 6.37 14.74
N ASP A 180 -19.09 7.51 14.04
CA ASP A 180 -19.63 8.76 14.59
C ASP A 180 -21.10 8.62 15.00
N ILE A 181 -21.92 7.90 14.22
CA ILE A 181 -23.32 7.62 14.55
C ILE A 181 -23.44 6.74 15.81
N SER A 182 -22.56 5.77 15.98
CA SER A 182 -22.59 4.86 17.14
C SER A 182 -22.24 5.58 18.45
N VAL A 183 -21.29 6.52 18.40
CA VAL A 183 -20.89 7.35 19.56
C VAL A 183 -22.01 8.31 19.97
N THR A 184 -22.74 8.85 18.99
CA THR A 184 -23.83 9.83 19.26
C THR A 184 -25.09 9.18 19.84
N LYS A 185 -25.34 7.89 19.54
CA LYS A 185 -26.50 7.14 20.07
C LYS A 185 -26.27 6.52 21.46
N GLY A 186 -25.01 6.49 21.94
CA GLY A 186 -24.64 5.95 23.26
C GLY A 186 -24.55 6.99 24.39
N ARG A 187 -24.95 8.24 24.12
CA ARG A 187 -25.12 9.31 25.11
C ARG A 187 -26.60 9.61 25.26
#